data_704ee61a8bcff590b469b7081be7c095
#
_entry.id   704ee61a8bcff590b469b7081be7c095
#
_cell.length_a   1.000
_cell.length_b   1.000
_cell.length_c   1.000
_cell.angle_alpha   90.00
_cell.angle_beta   90.00
_cell.angle_gamma   90.00
#
_symmetry.space_group_name_H-M   'P 1'
#
loop_
_entity.id
_entity.type
_entity.pdbx_description
1 polymer ?
#
loop_
_entity_poly.entity_id
_entity_poly.type
_entity_poly.pdbx_seq_one_letter_code
_entity_poly.pdbx_strand_id
1 'polypeptide(L)'
;IGADSLTLRIAQALDNSLGGVISGAAGLDIAAARLDNSAKGTLASRAGIDLRVDGALDNHAEGTVSGARLTLASASLDNSGKGLLSGNAGLSVVTGALDNAEGGQLISQGVLDVSSADLDNRGGALSGKQSLRLSAANLDNRGGLLTSDGELELTAGRVDSADGGEISARGDLRLTVERLVQRQGRLVGERGVSLDLRGGDLDNQGGLISARGPLSIERLNVLDNRQGGEISSQQGFELLARRIDNGQQGRIISAGKLRLDADALGNAGAGLLSGWQGLTVTGGSLDNSAGGTLSSKDGELAISLGGALDNHGQGALVSKGAQRIDAASLDNAQ
;
A
#
# COMPACT_ATOMS: atom_id res chain seq x y z
N ILE A 1 28.55 -4.74 27.06
CA ILE A 1 29.80 -4.25 26.45
C ILE A 1 29.56 -2.80 26.04
N GLY A 2 30.50 -1.89 26.40
CA GLY A 2 30.37 -0.48 26.03
C GLY A 2 31.73 0.13 25.73
N ALA A 3 31.81 1.00 24.73
CA ALA A 3 32.99 1.75 24.34
C ALA A 3 32.57 3.08 23.70
N ASP A 4 33.52 3.95 23.43
CA ASP A 4 33.28 5.14 22.61
C ASP A 4 33.04 4.71 21.15
N SER A 5 33.95 3.97 20.55
CA SER A 5 33.77 3.32 19.25
C SER A 5 33.99 1.82 19.44
N LEU A 6 33.03 1.00 19.01
CA LEU A 6 33.07 -0.44 19.23
C LEU A 6 33.00 -1.17 17.87
N THR A 7 33.99 -2.00 17.62
CA THR A 7 34.01 -2.91 16.46
C THR A 7 34.07 -4.35 16.95
N LEU A 8 33.11 -5.17 16.53
CA LEU A 8 33.06 -6.59 16.81
C LEU A 8 33.16 -7.40 15.50
N ARG A 9 34.05 -8.39 15.49
CA ARG A 9 34.21 -9.35 14.38
C ARG A 9 34.11 -10.75 14.96
N ILE A 10 32.92 -11.35 14.83
CA ILE A 10 32.55 -12.63 15.48
C ILE A 10 32.41 -13.70 14.40
N ALA A 11 33.32 -14.64 14.37
CA ALA A 11 33.36 -15.68 13.34
C ALA A 11 32.14 -16.63 13.36
N GLN A 12 31.47 -16.74 14.49
CA GLN A 12 30.33 -17.63 14.69
C GLN A 12 29.08 -16.82 15.09
N ALA A 13 28.53 -17.06 16.25
CA ALA A 13 27.35 -16.40 16.76
C ALA A 13 27.71 -15.32 17.80
N LEU A 14 27.08 -14.16 17.68
CA LEU A 14 27.02 -13.14 18.72
C LEU A 14 25.67 -13.26 19.41
N ASP A 15 25.68 -13.63 20.68
CA ASP A 15 24.48 -13.68 21.53
C ASP A 15 24.47 -12.45 22.46
N ASN A 16 23.49 -11.58 22.26
CA ASN A 16 23.17 -10.41 23.09
C ASN A 16 21.74 -10.46 23.60
N SER A 17 21.14 -11.65 23.60
CA SER A 17 19.75 -11.87 24.05
C SER A 17 19.57 -11.69 25.56
N LEU A 18 18.34 -11.91 26.04
CA LEU A 18 17.98 -11.89 27.47
C LEU A 18 18.43 -10.61 28.20
N GLY A 19 18.24 -9.47 27.58
CA GLY A 19 18.60 -8.17 28.15
C GLY A 19 20.09 -7.81 28.03
N GLY A 20 20.84 -8.50 27.17
CA GLY A 20 22.21 -8.12 26.83
C GLY A 20 22.29 -6.70 26.30
N VAL A 21 23.38 -5.98 26.60
CA VAL A 21 23.58 -4.60 26.13
C VAL A 21 24.96 -4.45 25.48
N ILE A 22 24.96 -4.01 24.23
CA ILE A 22 26.15 -3.62 23.49
C ILE A 22 25.99 -2.18 23.04
N SER A 23 26.95 -1.31 23.35
CA SER A 23 26.85 0.10 22.97
C SER A 23 28.18 0.68 22.49
N GLY A 24 28.10 1.60 21.50
CA GLY A 24 29.21 2.39 21.02
C GLY A 24 28.79 3.87 20.91
N ALA A 25 29.36 4.76 21.75
CA ALA A 25 28.90 6.14 21.79
C ALA A 25 29.13 6.86 20.45
N ALA A 26 30.30 6.68 19.81
CA ALA A 26 30.70 7.28 18.56
C ALA A 26 30.49 6.34 17.34
N GLY A 27 30.13 5.08 17.56
CA GLY A 27 29.82 4.13 16.51
C GLY A 27 29.84 2.69 16.98
N LEU A 28 29.06 1.85 16.30
CA LEU A 28 28.97 0.41 16.53
C LEU A 28 29.03 -0.32 15.18
N ASP A 29 30.08 -1.11 14.97
CA ASP A 29 30.27 -1.90 13.76
C ASP A 29 30.37 -3.39 14.16
N ILE A 30 29.40 -4.19 13.75
CA ILE A 30 29.30 -5.60 14.06
C ILE A 30 29.28 -6.41 12.77
N ALA A 31 30.20 -7.38 12.67
CA ALA A 31 30.12 -8.45 11.71
C ALA A 31 30.09 -9.79 12.41
N ALA A 32 29.11 -10.65 12.09
CA ALA A 32 28.93 -11.96 12.71
C ALA A 32 28.32 -12.95 11.70
N ALA A 33 28.56 -14.26 11.91
CA ALA A 33 27.84 -15.26 11.12
C ALA A 33 26.34 -15.31 11.51
N ARG A 34 26.05 -15.09 12.79
CA ARG A 34 24.66 -14.95 13.33
C ARG A 34 24.65 -13.92 14.45
N LEU A 35 23.54 -13.23 14.62
CA LEU A 35 23.32 -12.28 15.70
C LEU A 35 21.96 -12.54 16.36
N ASP A 36 21.99 -12.82 17.64
CA ASP A 36 20.79 -12.90 18.49
C ASP A 36 20.78 -11.67 19.43
N ASN A 37 19.81 -10.78 19.23
CA ASN A 37 19.50 -9.61 20.06
C ASN A 37 18.07 -9.69 20.59
N SER A 38 17.50 -10.90 20.63
CA SER A 38 16.11 -11.12 21.07
C SER A 38 15.91 -10.93 22.57
N ALA A 39 14.68 -11.07 23.02
CA ALA A 39 14.32 -11.06 24.44
C ALA A 39 14.93 -9.85 25.20
N LYS A 40 14.65 -8.64 24.70
CA LYS A 40 15.11 -7.34 25.24
C LYS A 40 16.60 -7.06 25.09
N GLY A 41 17.31 -7.77 24.22
CA GLY A 41 18.67 -7.42 23.83
C GLY A 41 18.72 -5.99 23.27
N THR A 42 19.80 -5.27 23.51
CA THR A 42 19.94 -3.87 23.09
C THR A 42 21.28 -3.64 22.40
N LEU A 43 21.20 -3.15 21.16
CA LEU A 43 22.33 -2.59 20.43
C LEU A 43 22.10 -1.08 20.27
N ALA A 44 22.99 -0.24 20.78
CA ALA A 44 22.79 1.20 20.79
C ALA A 44 24.01 2.01 20.39
N SER A 45 23.76 3.10 19.63
CA SER A 45 24.80 4.10 19.33
C SER A 45 24.19 5.50 19.23
N ARG A 46 24.92 6.52 19.71
CA ARG A 46 24.55 7.92 19.44
C ARG A 46 24.90 8.35 18.01
N ALA A 47 25.80 7.62 17.37
CA ALA A 47 26.21 7.81 15.97
C ALA A 47 25.65 6.69 15.07
N GLY A 48 26.46 6.12 14.20
CA GLY A 48 26.05 5.05 13.29
C GLY A 48 26.10 3.67 13.95
N ILE A 49 25.23 2.79 13.46
CA ILE A 49 25.32 1.34 13.66
C ILE A 49 25.38 0.69 12.29
N ASP A 50 26.39 -0.17 12.09
CA ASP A 50 26.56 -0.98 10.89
C ASP A 50 26.56 -2.46 11.30
N LEU A 51 25.53 -3.19 10.87
CA LEU A 51 25.35 -4.61 11.16
C LEU A 51 25.48 -5.42 9.86
N ARG A 52 26.47 -6.30 9.80
CA ARG A 52 26.65 -7.28 8.73
C ARG A 52 26.55 -8.67 9.32
N VAL A 53 25.47 -9.37 9.01
CA VAL A 53 25.20 -10.72 9.53
C VAL A 53 25.07 -11.66 8.33
N ASP A 54 26.00 -12.60 8.16
CA ASP A 54 26.00 -13.49 7.00
C ASP A 54 24.75 -14.41 6.97
N GLY A 55 24.23 -14.78 8.14
CA GLY A 55 23.05 -15.60 8.34
C GLY A 55 21.87 -14.84 8.94
N ALA A 56 21.28 -15.42 9.97
CA ALA A 56 20.12 -14.86 10.65
C ALA A 56 20.49 -13.76 11.65
N LEU A 57 19.74 -12.67 11.60
CA LEU A 57 19.67 -11.68 12.66
C LEU A 57 18.31 -11.81 13.35
N ASP A 58 18.35 -12.03 14.66
CA ASP A 58 17.19 -12.18 15.51
C ASP A 58 17.10 -10.98 16.45
N ASN A 59 16.03 -10.18 16.33
CA ASN A 59 15.71 -9.02 17.18
C ASN A 59 14.27 -9.09 17.70
N HIS A 60 13.67 -10.30 17.70
CA HIS A 60 12.30 -10.49 18.16
C HIS A 60 12.14 -10.29 19.69
N ALA A 61 10.90 -10.36 20.17
CA ALA A 61 10.58 -10.31 21.60
C ALA A 61 11.21 -9.09 22.31
N GLU A 62 10.85 -7.89 21.82
CA GLU A 62 11.29 -6.59 22.38
C GLU A 62 12.81 -6.32 22.22
N GLY A 63 13.53 -7.03 21.33
CA GLY A 63 14.89 -6.67 20.93
C GLY A 63 14.96 -5.26 20.37
N THR A 64 16.01 -4.52 20.66
CA THR A 64 16.14 -3.11 20.24
C THR A 64 17.48 -2.85 19.57
N VAL A 65 17.45 -2.27 18.37
CA VAL A 65 18.62 -1.69 17.71
C VAL A 65 18.33 -0.22 17.42
N SER A 66 19.11 0.70 18.00
CA SER A 66 18.84 2.13 17.87
C SER A 66 20.10 2.94 17.69
N GLY A 67 20.14 3.78 16.62
CA GLY A 67 21.25 4.65 16.30
C GLY A 67 20.84 5.92 15.57
N ALA A 68 21.77 6.86 15.40
CA ALA A 68 21.51 8.01 14.55
C ALA A 68 21.31 7.53 13.09
N ARG A 69 22.19 6.69 12.58
CA ARG A 69 22.03 5.99 11.31
C ARG A 69 22.19 4.51 11.55
N LEU A 70 21.27 3.71 11.04
CA LEU A 70 21.34 2.26 11.13
C LEU A 70 21.40 1.66 9.72
N THR A 71 22.43 0.89 9.45
CA THR A 71 22.56 0.07 8.24
C THR A 71 22.63 -1.39 8.65
N LEU A 72 21.80 -2.22 8.04
CA LEU A 72 21.70 -3.62 8.35
C LEU A 72 21.69 -4.45 7.06
N ALA A 73 22.55 -5.48 7.03
CA ALA A 73 22.54 -6.51 6.00
C ALA A 73 22.53 -7.90 6.65
N SER A 74 21.60 -8.79 6.22
CA SER A 74 21.49 -10.15 6.73
C SER A 74 20.89 -11.11 5.69
N ALA A 75 21.03 -12.42 5.88
CA ALA A 75 20.31 -13.39 5.07
C ALA A 75 18.83 -13.47 5.47
N SER A 76 18.52 -13.33 6.76
CA SER A 76 17.15 -13.18 7.28
C SER A 76 17.14 -12.28 8.51
N LEU A 77 16.03 -11.59 8.72
CA LEU A 77 15.79 -10.72 9.86
C LEU A 77 14.45 -11.07 10.50
N ASP A 78 14.47 -11.45 11.77
CA ASP A 78 13.29 -11.52 12.60
C ASP A 78 13.25 -10.33 13.55
N ASN A 79 12.31 -9.43 13.35
CA ASN A 79 12.00 -8.25 14.18
C ASN A 79 10.57 -8.32 14.73
N SER A 80 9.98 -9.52 14.77
CA SER A 80 8.61 -9.75 15.24
C SER A 80 8.47 -9.56 16.76
N GLY A 81 7.23 -9.70 17.25
CA GLY A 81 7.00 -9.68 18.70
C GLY A 81 7.50 -8.39 19.37
N LYS A 82 7.22 -7.23 18.77
CA LYS A 82 7.62 -5.88 19.23
C LYS A 82 9.12 -5.59 19.14
N GLY A 83 9.88 -6.27 18.29
CA GLY A 83 11.24 -5.88 17.96
C GLY A 83 11.29 -4.45 17.40
N LEU A 84 12.33 -3.69 17.70
CA LEU A 84 12.50 -2.30 17.27
C LEU A 84 13.82 -2.09 16.55
N LEU A 85 13.75 -1.64 15.31
CA LEU A 85 14.87 -1.05 14.58
C LEU A 85 14.61 0.45 14.40
N SER A 86 15.52 1.31 14.89
CA SER A 86 15.31 2.75 14.87
C SER A 86 16.53 3.51 14.38
N GLY A 87 16.32 4.41 13.41
CA GLY A 87 17.34 5.32 12.88
C GLY A 87 16.90 6.79 12.92
N ASN A 88 17.54 7.63 13.76
CA ASN A 88 17.15 9.04 13.87
C ASN A 88 17.42 9.85 12.58
N ALA A 89 18.45 9.53 11.81
CA ALA A 89 18.77 10.21 10.55
C ALA A 89 18.55 9.33 9.32
N GLY A 90 18.36 8.03 9.50
CA GLY A 90 18.11 7.07 8.43
C GLY A 90 18.21 5.64 8.90
N LEU A 91 17.42 4.78 8.29
CA LEU A 91 17.43 3.33 8.49
C LEU A 91 17.44 2.64 7.13
N SER A 92 18.44 1.81 6.89
CA SER A 92 18.54 0.98 5.70
C SER A 92 18.64 -0.49 6.08
N VAL A 93 17.76 -1.32 5.54
CA VAL A 93 17.70 -2.76 5.77
C VAL A 93 17.74 -3.49 4.43
N VAL A 94 18.70 -4.39 4.30
CA VAL A 94 18.81 -5.30 3.15
C VAL A 94 18.84 -6.74 3.70
N THR A 95 17.83 -7.54 3.38
CA THR A 95 17.73 -8.91 3.89
C THR A 95 17.02 -9.82 2.90
N GLY A 96 17.21 -11.13 3.02
CA GLY A 96 16.48 -12.10 2.21
C GLY A 96 15.01 -12.20 2.64
N ALA A 97 14.75 -12.56 3.87
CA ALA A 97 13.41 -12.55 4.45
C ALA A 97 13.35 -11.61 5.66
N LEU A 98 12.25 -10.87 5.78
CA LEU A 98 11.97 -9.98 6.91
C LEU A 98 10.66 -10.38 7.56
N ASP A 99 10.72 -10.78 8.82
CA ASP A 99 9.55 -10.88 9.70
C ASP A 99 9.52 -9.65 10.61
N ASN A 100 8.49 -8.81 10.44
CA ASN A 100 8.20 -7.64 11.26
C ASN A 100 6.77 -7.71 11.84
N ALA A 101 6.24 -8.93 11.94
CA ALA A 101 4.88 -9.14 12.42
C ALA A 101 4.73 -8.89 13.94
N GLU A 102 3.50 -9.00 14.42
CA GLU A 102 3.20 -8.97 15.86
C GLU A 102 3.75 -7.74 16.60
N GLY A 103 3.59 -6.56 15.98
CA GLY A 103 4.01 -5.29 16.57
C GLY A 103 5.47 -4.93 16.37
N GLY A 104 6.20 -5.66 15.48
CA GLY A 104 7.54 -5.27 15.05
C GLY A 104 7.55 -3.87 14.42
N GLN A 105 8.64 -3.12 14.62
CA GLN A 105 8.74 -1.72 14.20
C GLN A 105 10.07 -1.43 13.52
N LEU A 106 10.00 -0.89 12.29
CA LEU A 106 11.10 -0.25 11.60
C LEU A 106 10.79 1.25 11.49
N ILE A 107 11.53 2.08 12.21
CA ILE A 107 11.21 3.51 12.31
C ILE A 107 12.43 4.36 11.95
N SER A 108 12.24 5.31 11.04
CA SER A 108 13.24 6.33 10.73
C SER A 108 12.67 7.74 10.86
N GLN A 109 13.37 8.64 11.54
CA GLN A 109 13.06 10.07 11.49
C GLN A 109 13.57 10.72 10.18
N GLY A 110 14.43 10.05 9.45
CA GLY A 110 14.88 10.38 8.10
C GLY A 110 14.20 9.47 7.06
N VAL A 111 15.01 8.95 6.15
CA VAL A 111 14.62 7.97 5.14
C VAL A 111 14.60 6.58 5.78
N LEU A 112 13.54 5.82 5.51
CA LEU A 112 13.48 4.38 5.71
C LEU A 112 13.60 3.70 4.36
N ASP A 113 14.62 2.87 4.19
CA ASP A 113 14.89 2.12 2.96
C ASP A 113 14.96 0.62 3.29
N VAL A 114 14.06 -0.18 2.73
CA VAL A 114 13.95 -1.61 3.00
C VAL A 114 13.94 -2.40 1.70
N SER A 115 14.83 -3.35 1.61
CA SER A 115 14.88 -4.33 0.51
C SER A 115 14.87 -5.74 1.06
N SER A 116 13.86 -6.53 0.70
CA SER A 116 13.76 -7.93 1.07
C SER A 116 13.16 -8.78 -0.06
N ALA A 117 13.31 -10.09 -0.01
CA ALA A 117 12.57 -10.97 -0.90
C ALA A 117 11.12 -11.09 -0.42
N ASP A 118 10.93 -11.61 0.79
CA ASP A 118 9.62 -11.71 1.42
C ASP A 118 9.57 -10.83 2.68
N LEU A 119 8.48 -10.09 2.83
CA LEU A 119 8.22 -9.25 3.99
C LEU A 119 6.87 -9.60 4.62
N ASP A 120 6.93 -10.07 5.85
CA ASP A 120 5.76 -10.19 6.72
C ASP A 120 5.70 -8.98 7.66
N ASN A 121 4.70 -8.11 7.47
CA ASN A 121 4.42 -6.93 8.30
C ASN A 121 3.03 -7.01 8.95
N ARG A 122 2.50 -8.21 9.18
CA ARG A 122 1.17 -8.38 9.78
C ARG A 122 1.10 -7.80 11.19
N GLY A 123 0.29 -6.75 11.35
CA GLY A 123 0.20 -6.03 12.62
C GLY A 123 1.49 -5.31 13.04
N GLY A 124 2.48 -5.20 12.16
CA GLY A 124 3.72 -4.47 12.35
C GLY A 124 3.69 -3.07 11.74
N ALA A 125 4.77 -2.32 11.85
CA ALA A 125 4.86 -0.96 11.33
C ALA A 125 6.21 -0.64 10.68
N LEU A 126 6.15 -0.07 9.47
CA LEU A 126 7.27 0.58 8.80
C LEU A 126 6.96 2.08 8.66
N SER A 127 7.81 2.94 9.22
CA SER A 127 7.58 4.38 9.22
C SER A 127 8.83 5.16 8.86
N GLY A 128 8.77 5.94 7.78
CA GLY A 128 9.81 6.86 7.37
C GLY A 128 9.34 8.30 7.37
N LYS A 129 9.88 9.16 8.25
CA LYS A 129 9.38 10.53 8.37
C LYS A 129 9.66 11.37 7.13
N GLN A 130 10.85 11.24 6.52
CA GLN A 130 11.17 11.97 5.29
C GLN A 130 10.66 11.22 4.06
N SER A 131 10.90 9.92 4.00
CA SER A 131 10.38 9.03 2.98
C SER A 131 10.46 7.57 3.42
N LEU A 132 9.61 6.75 2.83
CA LEU A 132 9.68 5.29 2.91
C LEU A 132 9.89 4.74 1.49
N ARG A 133 10.96 3.97 1.30
CA ARG A 133 11.18 3.16 0.10
C ARG A 133 11.19 1.70 0.48
N LEU A 134 10.36 0.92 -0.19
CA LEU A 134 10.23 -0.51 0.05
C LEU A 134 10.29 -1.28 -1.27
N SER A 135 11.18 -2.27 -1.32
CA SER A 135 11.24 -3.24 -2.40
C SER A 135 11.13 -4.65 -1.85
N ALA A 136 10.15 -5.43 -2.34
CA ALA A 136 9.96 -6.82 -1.95
C ALA A 136 9.43 -7.66 -3.13
N ALA A 137 9.67 -8.97 -3.14
CA ALA A 137 8.94 -9.83 -4.06
C ALA A 137 7.49 -10.01 -3.59
N ASN A 138 7.31 -10.32 -2.30
CA ASN A 138 6.00 -10.44 -1.67
C ASN A 138 5.94 -9.61 -0.38
N LEU A 139 4.83 -8.92 -0.18
CA LEU A 139 4.53 -8.15 1.04
C LEU A 139 3.18 -8.60 1.61
N ASP A 140 3.19 -9.10 2.83
CA ASP A 140 1.99 -9.28 3.64
C ASP A 140 1.90 -8.14 4.68
N ASN A 141 0.98 -7.19 4.45
CA ASN A 141 0.74 -6.03 5.31
C ASN A 141 -0.66 -6.09 5.97
N ARG A 142 -1.24 -7.27 6.12
CA ARG A 142 -2.57 -7.40 6.74
C ARG A 142 -2.56 -6.87 8.18
N GLY A 143 -3.45 -5.92 8.47
CA GLY A 143 -3.47 -5.21 9.76
C GLY A 143 -2.20 -4.44 10.09
N GLY A 144 -1.23 -4.36 9.18
CA GLY A 144 0.03 -3.65 9.35
C GLY A 144 -0.01 -2.22 8.82
N LEU A 145 1.01 -1.45 9.11
CA LEU A 145 1.11 -0.03 8.78
C LEU A 145 2.39 0.25 7.98
N LEU A 146 2.22 0.83 6.78
CA LEU A 146 3.29 1.47 6.01
C LEU A 146 2.98 2.96 5.94
N THR A 147 3.85 3.81 6.48
CA THR A 147 3.56 5.25 6.50
C THR A 147 4.78 6.12 6.24
N SER A 148 4.52 7.27 5.62
CA SER A 148 5.53 8.33 5.44
C SER A 148 4.91 9.71 5.61
N ASP A 149 5.61 10.62 6.30
CA ASP A 149 5.26 12.05 6.30
C ASP A 149 5.66 12.73 4.97
N GLY A 150 6.60 12.14 4.23
CA GLY A 150 6.98 12.55 2.88
C GLY A 150 6.43 11.59 1.82
N GLU A 151 7.27 11.21 0.88
CA GLU A 151 6.96 10.28 -0.19
C GLU A 151 7.01 8.82 0.30
N LEU A 152 6.09 7.98 -0.20
CA LEU A 152 6.15 6.53 -0.06
C LEU A 152 6.24 5.89 -1.44
N GLU A 153 7.29 5.12 -1.64
CA GLU A 153 7.51 4.33 -2.85
C GLU A 153 7.57 2.84 -2.49
N LEU A 154 6.69 2.05 -3.10
CA LEU A 154 6.62 0.61 -2.92
C LEU A 154 6.71 -0.09 -4.27
N THR A 155 7.67 -1.00 -4.41
CA THR A 155 7.77 -1.91 -5.55
C THR A 155 7.71 -3.34 -5.05
N ALA A 156 6.73 -4.10 -5.54
CA ALA A 156 6.59 -5.52 -5.19
C ALA A 156 5.93 -6.32 -6.32
N GLY A 157 6.09 -7.64 -6.30
CA GLY A 157 5.28 -8.53 -7.15
C GLY A 157 3.85 -8.60 -6.60
N ARG A 158 3.71 -9.02 -5.36
CA ARG A 158 2.41 -9.12 -4.68
C ARG A 158 2.39 -8.30 -3.40
N VAL A 159 1.29 -7.58 -3.19
CA VAL A 159 0.97 -6.88 -1.94
C VAL A 159 -0.39 -7.36 -1.43
N ASP A 160 -0.43 -7.81 -0.19
CA ASP A 160 -1.65 -8.07 0.55
C ASP A 160 -1.73 -7.09 1.74
N SER A 161 -2.60 -6.09 1.64
CA SER A 161 -2.86 -5.07 2.66
C SER A 161 -4.31 -5.12 3.12
N ALA A 162 -4.88 -6.33 3.16
CA ALA A 162 -6.24 -6.56 3.62
C ALA A 162 -6.39 -6.43 5.15
N ASP A 163 -7.59 -6.67 5.63
CA ASP A 163 -7.91 -6.82 7.05
C ASP A 163 -7.44 -5.63 7.91
N GLY A 164 -7.66 -4.41 7.42
CA GLY A 164 -7.25 -3.19 8.09
C GLY A 164 -5.79 -2.77 7.85
N GLY A 165 -5.07 -3.42 6.93
CA GLY A 165 -3.75 -2.97 6.50
C GLY A 165 -3.80 -1.55 5.94
N GLU A 166 -2.85 -0.71 6.31
CA GLU A 166 -2.79 0.68 5.86
C GLU A 166 -1.48 0.99 5.14
N ILE A 167 -1.60 1.67 3.99
CA ILE A 167 -0.49 2.26 3.24
C ILE A 167 -0.81 3.74 3.07
N SER A 168 -0.03 4.62 3.69
CA SER A 168 -0.35 6.04 3.68
C SER A 168 0.87 6.95 3.53
N ALA A 169 0.70 8.06 2.82
CA ALA A 169 1.71 9.09 2.67
C ALA A 169 1.09 10.50 2.73
N ARG A 170 1.76 11.44 3.40
CA ARG A 170 1.41 12.86 3.29
C ARG A 170 1.94 13.48 1.99
N GLY A 171 3.03 12.95 1.46
CA GLY A 171 3.54 13.27 0.14
C GLY A 171 2.85 12.43 -0.94
N ASP A 172 3.60 12.17 -2.02
CA ASP A 172 3.15 11.29 -3.08
C ASP A 172 3.27 9.83 -2.66
N LEU A 173 2.25 9.05 -2.98
CA LEU A 173 2.21 7.62 -2.78
C LEU A 173 2.32 6.92 -4.14
N ARG A 174 3.40 6.15 -4.34
CA ARG A 174 3.65 5.40 -5.57
C ARG A 174 3.79 3.92 -5.29
N LEU A 175 2.94 3.13 -5.91
CA LEU A 175 3.00 1.67 -5.89
C LEU A 175 3.22 1.12 -7.30
N THR A 176 4.19 0.22 -7.43
CA THR A 176 4.40 -0.56 -8.64
C THR A 176 4.30 -2.03 -8.27
N VAL A 177 3.19 -2.69 -8.62
CA VAL A 177 2.86 -4.04 -8.16
C VAL A 177 2.17 -4.84 -9.26
N GLU A 178 2.28 -6.16 -9.24
CA GLU A 178 1.56 -7.03 -10.18
C GLU A 178 0.20 -7.47 -9.64
N ARG A 179 0.05 -7.51 -8.33
CA ARG A 179 -1.23 -7.81 -7.67
C ARG A 179 -1.34 -7.04 -6.35
N LEU A 180 -2.44 -6.30 -6.21
CA LEU A 180 -2.79 -5.61 -4.97
C LEU A 180 -4.11 -6.14 -4.40
N VAL A 181 -4.06 -6.71 -3.20
CA VAL A 181 -5.22 -7.06 -2.40
C VAL A 181 -5.36 -6.03 -1.28
N GLN A 182 -6.45 -5.28 -1.31
CA GLN A 182 -6.72 -4.14 -0.42
C GLN A 182 -8.10 -4.30 0.29
N ARG A 183 -8.55 -5.53 0.49
CA ARG A 183 -9.86 -5.81 1.10
C ARG A 183 -9.94 -5.24 2.49
N GLN A 184 -10.92 -4.34 2.72
CA GLN A 184 -11.09 -3.65 4.02
C GLN A 184 -9.83 -2.91 4.49
N GLY A 185 -8.84 -2.73 3.63
CA GLY A 185 -7.63 -1.98 3.88
C GLY A 185 -7.74 -0.51 3.47
N ARG A 186 -6.71 0.27 3.70
CA ARG A 186 -6.66 1.71 3.40
C ARG A 186 -5.39 2.07 2.63
N LEU A 187 -5.56 2.76 1.50
CA LEU A 187 -4.46 3.32 0.72
C LEU A 187 -4.76 4.80 0.51
N VAL A 188 -3.95 5.67 1.14
CA VAL A 188 -4.24 7.11 1.21
C VAL A 188 -3.02 7.95 0.87
N GLY A 189 -3.14 8.82 -0.14
CA GLY A 189 -2.15 9.83 -0.48
C GLY A 189 -2.70 11.23 -0.29
N GLU A 190 -2.08 12.06 0.58
CA GLU A 190 -2.55 13.41 0.78
C GLU A 190 -2.18 14.34 -0.38
N ARG A 191 -1.07 14.10 -1.10
CA ARG A 191 -0.71 14.85 -2.30
C ARG A 191 -1.22 14.17 -3.55
N GLY A 192 -0.84 12.92 -3.81
CA GLY A 192 -1.26 12.15 -4.97
C GLY A 192 -1.08 10.66 -4.74
N VAL A 193 -1.77 9.86 -5.55
CA VAL A 193 -1.66 8.40 -5.57
C VAL A 193 -1.41 7.94 -7.00
N SER A 194 -0.36 7.16 -7.19
CA SER A 194 -0.04 6.49 -8.46
C SER A 194 0.11 5.01 -8.22
N LEU A 195 -0.76 4.22 -8.84
CA LEU A 195 -0.73 2.76 -8.82
C LEU A 195 -0.43 2.26 -10.23
N ASP A 196 0.65 1.53 -10.40
CA ASP A 196 0.99 0.83 -11.61
C ASP A 196 0.86 -0.68 -11.36
N LEU A 197 -0.18 -1.29 -11.94
CA LEU A 197 -0.51 -2.70 -11.70
C LEU A 197 0.23 -3.67 -12.64
N ARG A 198 1.04 -3.17 -13.56
CA ARG A 198 1.80 -4.00 -14.52
C ARG A 198 0.96 -5.01 -15.31
N GLY A 199 -0.31 -4.72 -15.53
CA GLY A 199 -1.26 -5.62 -16.18
C GLY A 199 -1.95 -6.60 -15.24
N GLY A 200 -1.81 -6.43 -13.94
CA GLY A 200 -2.41 -7.26 -12.91
C GLY A 200 -3.75 -6.75 -12.38
N ASP A 201 -4.19 -7.35 -11.29
CA ASP A 201 -5.51 -7.14 -10.71
C ASP A 201 -5.46 -6.33 -9.41
N LEU A 202 -6.52 -5.55 -9.19
CA LEU A 202 -6.78 -4.79 -7.97
C LEU A 202 -8.05 -5.29 -7.29
N ASP A 203 -7.92 -5.82 -6.08
CA ASP A 203 -9.03 -6.23 -5.23
C ASP A 203 -9.18 -5.22 -4.08
N ASN A 204 -10.19 -4.35 -4.18
CA ASN A 204 -10.50 -3.29 -3.22
C ASN A 204 -11.87 -3.52 -2.54
N GLN A 205 -12.30 -4.75 -2.38
CA GLN A 205 -13.59 -5.06 -1.75
C GLN A 205 -13.65 -4.49 -0.32
N GLY A 206 -14.59 -3.61 -0.04
CA GLY A 206 -14.72 -2.95 1.27
C GLY A 206 -13.53 -2.05 1.65
N GLY A 207 -12.54 -1.89 0.77
CA GLY A 207 -11.34 -1.10 1.01
C GLY A 207 -11.49 0.35 0.57
N LEU A 208 -10.52 1.18 0.94
CA LEU A 208 -10.45 2.60 0.58
C LEU A 208 -9.17 2.92 -0.17
N ILE A 209 -9.31 3.48 -1.38
CA ILE A 209 -8.23 4.13 -2.11
C ILE A 209 -8.60 5.61 -2.26
N SER A 210 -7.81 6.50 -1.68
CA SER A 210 -8.16 7.93 -1.68
C SER A 210 -6.96 8.83 -1.96
N ALA A 211 -7.13 9.77 -2.88
CA ALA A 211 -6.17 10.81 -3.17
C ALA A 211 -6.78 12.20 -3.01
N ARG A 212 -6.12 13.11 -2.28
CA ARG A 212 -6.52 14.52 -2.29
C ARG A 212 -6.08 15.23 -3.57
N GLY A 213 -4.98 14.83 -4.16
CA GLY A 213 -4.49 15.29 -5.44
C GLY A 213 -4.81 14.33 -6.57
N PRO A 214 -3.94 14.26 -7.60
CA PRO A 214 -4.12 13.35 -8.72
C PRO A 214 -4.18 11.89 -8.26
N LEU A 215 -5.07 11.13 -8.89
CA LEU A 215 -5.13 9.67 -8.80
C LEU A 215 -4.83 9.10 -10.19
N SER A 216 -3.83 8.25 -10.29
CA SER A 216 -3.52 7.45 -11.47
C SER A 216 -3.54 5.97 -11.11
N ILE A 217 -4.27 5.16 -11.87
CA ILE A 217 -4.27 3.70 -11.79
C ILE A 217 -4.01 3.18 -13.21
N GLU A 218 -2.82 2.68 -13.43
CA GLU A 218 -2.33 2.33 -14.75
C GLU A 218 -2.15 0.81 -14.91
N ARG A 219 -2.26 0.35 -16.15
CA ARG A 219 -2.04 -1.06 -16.53
C ARG A 219 -2.86 -2.04 -15.68
N LEU A 220 -4.10 -1.68 -15.40
CA LEU A 220 -5.05 -2.48 -14.63
C LEU A 220 -5.76 -3.48 -15.53
N ASN A 221 -5.80 -4.77 -15.16
CA ASN A 221 -6.56 -5.80 -15.84
C ASN A 221 -7.98 -5.92 -15.29
N VAL A 222 -8.12 -6.25 -14.01
CA VAL A 222 -9.43 -6.38 -13.35
C VAL A 222 -9.45 -5.55 -12.08
N LEU A 223 -10.51 -4.76 -11.91
CA LEU A 223 -10.87 -4.09 -10.67
C LEU A 223 -12.06 -4.78 -10.01
N ASP A 224 -11.90 -5.23 -8.78
CA ASP A 224 -13.00 -5.61 -7.90
C ASP A 224 -13.13 -4.57 -6.78
N ASN A 225 -14.16 -3.71 -6.87
CA ASN A 225 -14.46 -2.63 -5.90
C ASN A 225 -15.81 -2.85 -5.20
N ARG A 226 -16.28 -4.08 -5.15
CA ARG A 226 -17.58 -4.44 -4.54
C ARG A 226 -17.57 -4.29 -3.01
N GLN A 227 -18.72 -4.62 -2.41
CA GLN A 227 -18.91 -4.69 -0.93
C GLN A 227 -18.55 -3.36 -0.23
N GLY A 228 -18.95 -2.23 -0.84
CA GLY A 228 -18.67 -0.91 -0.30
C GLY A 228 -17.24 -0.41 -0.49
N GLY A 229 -16.44 -1.05 -1.36
CA GLY A 229 -15.12 -0.53 -1.74
C GLY A 229 -15.21 0.89 -2.29
N GLU A 230 -14.30 1.76 -1.93
CA GLU A 230 -14.27 3.15 -2.40
C GLU A 230 -12.94 3.50 -3.09
N ILE A 231 -13.05 4.10 -4.27
CA ILE A 231 -11.95 4.75 -4.98
C ILE A 231 -12.33 6.20 -5.19
N SER A 232 -11.56 7.14 -4.62
CA SER A 232 -11.93 8.56 -4.64
C SER A 232 -10.74 9.50 -4.88
N SER A 233 -11.02 10.60 -5.60
CA SER A 233 -10.07 11.71 -5.79
C SER A 233 -10.78 13.06 -5.76
N GLN A 234 -10.09 14.08 -5.23
CA GLN A 234 -10.57 15.47 -5.33
C GLN A 234 -10.30 16.10 -6.71
N GLN A 235 -9.63 15.38 -7.60
CA GLN A 235 -9.39 15.77 -8.98
C GLN A 235 -10.02 14.79 -9.97
N GLY A 236 -10.09 15.17 -11.24
CA GLY A 236 -10.51 14.25 -12.31
C GLY A 236 -9.53 13.10 -12.45
N PHE A 237 -10.03 11.91 -12.76
CA PHE A 237 -9.19 10.75 -13.06
C PHE A 237 -9.86 9.82 -14.05
N GLU A 238 -9.07 8.87 -14.53
CA GLU A 238 -9.44 7.90 -15.54
C GLU A 238 -9.10 6.49 -15.04
N LEU A 239 -9.98 5.53 -15.30
CA LEU A 239 -9.76 4.11 -15.08
C LEU A 239 -9.96 3.37 -16.39
N LEU A 240 -8.91 2.67 -16.83
CA LEU A 240 -8.93 1.79 -17.97
C LEU A 240 -8.65 0.36 -17.49
N ALA A 241 -9.56 -0.58 -17.77
CA ALA A 241 -9.41 -1.97 -17.38
C ALA A 241 -10.16 -2.88 -18.35
N ARG A 242 -9.79 -4.16 -18.39
CA ARG A 242 -10.61 -5.14 -19.08
C ARG A 242 -11.97 -5.33 -18.41
N ARG A 243 -11.98 -5.31 -17.07
CA ARG A 243 -13.22 -5.42 -16.27
C ARG A 243 -13.16 -4.53 -15.03
N ILE A 244 -14.26 -3.81 -14.80
CA ILE A 244 -14.51 -3.07 -13.56
C ILE A 244 -15.78 -3.62 -12.92
N ASP A 245 -15.69 -4.07 -11.67
CA ASP A 245 -16.82 -4.48 -10.87
C ASP A 245 -16.95 -3.56 -9.65
N ASN A 246 -17.94 -2.66 -9.70
CA ASN A 246 -18.26 -1.67 -8.66
C ASN A 246 -19.64 -1.93 -8.05
N GLY A 247 -20.16 -3.14 -8.20
CA GLY A 247 -21.46 -3.53 -7.64
C GLY A 247 -21.47 -3.59 -6.11
N GLN A 248 -22.61 -4.00 -5.55
CA GLN A 248 -22.75 -4.22 -4.11
C GLN A 248 -22.24 -3.02 -3.28
N GLN A 249 -22.78 -1.82 -3.57
CA GLN A 249 -22.47 -0.55 -2.88
C GLN A 249 -21.03 -0.01 -3.13
N GLY A 250 -20.29 -0.54 -4.10
CA GLY A 250 -19.00 0.01 -4.50
C GLY A 250 -19.12 1.46 -4.96
N ARG A 251 -18.09 2.26 -4.78
CA ARG A 251 -18.10 3.71 -5.05
C ARG A 251 -16.83 4.11 -5.81
N ILE A 252 -16.99 4.70 -6.98
CA ILE A 252 -15.88 5.34 -7.71
C ILE A 252 -16.26 6.80 -7.90
N ILE A 253 -15.54 7.71 -7.24
CA ILE A 253 -15.95 9.11 -7.09
C ILE A 253 -14.81 10.06 -7.46
N SER A 254 -15.12 11.01 -8.32
CA SER A 254 -14.24 12.11 -8.69
C SER A 254 -14.90 13.45 -8.39
N ALA A 255 -14.20 14.36 -7.73
CA ALA A 255 -14.65 15.75 -7.62
C ALA A 255 -14.44 16.54 -8.93
N GLY A 256 -13.67 16.01 -9.88
CA GLY A 256 -13.53 16.50 -11.24
C GLY A 256 -14.32 15.66 -12.24
N LYS A 257 -13.73 15.45 -13.42
CA LYS A 257 -14.25 14.53 -14.43
C LYS A 257 -13.83 13.10 -14.11
N LEU A 258 -14.75 12.16 -14.26
CA LEU A 258 -14.48 10.73 -14.20
C LEU A 258 -14.64 10.11 -15.59
N ARG A 259 -13.63 9.40 -16.03
CA ARG A 259 -13.69 8.59 -17.23
C ARG A 259 -13.42 7.11 -16.89
N LEU A 260 -14.31 6.25 -17.36
CA LEU A 260 -14.20 4.80 -17.21
C LEU A 260 -14.23 4.17 -18.61
N ASP A 261 -13.30 3.26 -18.84
CA ASP A 261 -13.22 2.47 -20.07
C ASP A 261 -12.99 1.00 -19.72
N ALA A 262 -13.95 0.13 -20.07
CA ALA A 262 -13.85 -1.30 -19.77
C ALA A 262 -14.65 -2.15 -20.76
N ASP A 263 -14.14 -3.35 -21.09
CA ASP A 263 -14.92 -4.31 -21.88
C ASP A 263 -16.22 -4.72 -21.17
N ALA A 264 -16.18 -4.81 -19.83
CA ALA A 264 -17.36 -5.06 -19.01
C ALA A 264 -17.30 -4.21 -17.71
N LEU A 265 -18.36 -3.46 -17.47
CA LEU A 265 -18.50 -2.65 -16.27
C LEU A 265 -19.75 -3.07 -15.50
N GLY A 266 -19.59 -3.51 -14.25
CA GLY A 266 -20.66 -3.83 -13.31
C GLY A 266 -20.79 -2.73 -12.25
N ASN A 267 -22.00 -2.19 -12.11
CA ASN A 267 -22.36 -1.19 -11.07
C ASN A 267 -23.69 -1.56 -10.38
N ALA A 268 -24.13 -2.80 -10.53
CA ALA A 268 -25.39 -3.28 -9.98
C ALA A 268 -25.40 -3.36 -8.44
N GLY A 269 -26.58 -3.39 -7.84
CA GLY A 269 -26.71 -3.53 -6.39
C GLY A 269 -26.24 -2.29 -5.62
N ALA A 270 -26.78 -1.13 -5.98
CA ALA A 270 -26.50 0.17 -5.37
C ALA A 270 -25.05 0.67 -5.53
N GLY A 271 -24.34 0.24 -6.57
CA GLY A 271 -23.03 0.81 -6.93
C GLY A 271 -23.15 2.27 -7.35
N LEU A 272 -22.13 3.08 -7.07
CA LEU A 272 -22.09 4.51 -7.43
C LEU A 272 -20.86 4.83 -8.29
N LEU A 273 -21.11 5.34 -9.49
CA LEU A 273 -20.11 5.98 -10.34
C LEU A 273 -20.41 7.46 -10.42
N SER A 274 -19.52 8.32 -9.93
CA SER A 274 -19.80 9.75 -9.85
C SER A 274 -18.61 10.62 -10.28
N GLY A 275 -18.81 11.44 -11.31
CA GLY A 275 -17.91 12.51 -11.69
C GLY A 275 -18.60 13.87 -11.49
N TRP A 276 -18.13 14.67 -10.54
CA TRP A 276 -18.81 15.95 -10.24
C TRP A 276 -18.93 16.88 -11.46
N GLN A 277 -17.85 16.99 -12.22
CA GLN A 277 -17.78 17.89 -13.40
C GLN A 277 -18.07 17.17 -14.74
N GLY A 278 -18.36 15.88 -14.71
CA GLY A 278 -18.67 15.05 -15.87
C GLY A 278 -18.37 13.58 -15.61
N LEU A 279 -19.19 12.72 -16.18
CA LEU A 279 -18.97 11.26 -16.17
C LEU A 279 -19.00 10.75 -17.60
N THR A 280 -17.94 10.10 -18.02
CA THR A 280 -17.87 9.41 -19.31
C THR A 280 -17.62 7.92 -19.07
N VAL A 281 -18.44 7.07 -19.67
CA VAL A 281 -18.30 5.63 -19.66
C VAL A 281 -18.20 5.14 -21.09
N THR A 282 -17.12 4.45 -21.42
CA THR A 282 -16.89 3.82 -22.73
C THR A 282 -16.60 2.33 -22.55
N GLY A 283 -16.91 1.54 -23.55
CA GLY A 283 -16.52 0.13 -23.53
C GLY A 283 -17.52 -0.84 -24.17
N GLY A 284 -17.50 -2.08 -23.67
CA GLY A 284 -18.33 -3.15 -24.22
C GLY A 284 -19.75 -3.15 -23.68
N SER A 285 -19.93 -3.36 -22.38
CA SER A 285 -21.25 -3.42 -21.73
C SER A 285 -21.24 -2.77 -20.33
N LEU A 286 -22.40 -2.31 -19.90
CA LEU A 286 -22.63 -1.75 -18.55
C LEU A 286 -23.88 -2.37 -17.92
N ASP A 287 -23.69 -2.95 -16.73
CA ASP A 287 -24.77 -3.36 -15.84
C ASP A 287 -24.89 -2.34 -14.70
N ASN A 288 -25.93 -1.51 -14.72
CA ASN A 288 -26.31 -0.53 -13.70
C ASN A 288 -27.63 -0.89 -13.02
N SER A 289 -28.01 -2.15 -13.07
CA SER A 289 -29.29 -2.64 -12.53
C SER A 289 -29.34 -2.62 -10.99
N ALA A 290 -30.49 -2.99 -10.44
CA ALA A 290 -30.71 -3.14 -9.01
C ALA A 290 -30.22 -1.94 -8.18
N GLY A 291 -30.61 -0.73 -8.56
CA GLY A 291 -30.32 0.50 -7.84
C GLY A 291 -28.93 1.10 -8.10
N GLY A 292 -28.18 0.59 -9.09
CA GLY A 292 -26.93 1.22 -9.53
C GLY A 292 -27.14 2.66 -9.96
N THR A 293 -26.16 3.54 -9.71
CA THR A 293 -26.28 4.97 -10.00
C THR A 293 -25.04 5.47 -10.76
N LEU A 294 -25.29 6.08 -11.91
CA LEU A 294 -24.32 6.92 -12.62
C LEU A 294 -24.70 8.39 -12.44
N SER A 295 -23.78 9.20 -11.93
CA SER A 295 -24.07 10.60 -11.60
C SER A 295 -23.02 11.58 -12.14
N SER A 296 -23.48 12.64 -12.77
CA SER A 296 -22.68 13.83 -13.07
C SER A 296 -23.35 15.06 -12.47
N LYS A 297 -22.78 15.62 -11.39
CA LYS A 297 -23.48 16.63 -10.60
C LYS A 297 -23.59 17.98 -11.30
N ASP A 298 -22.53 18.46 -11.93
CA ASP A 298 -22.48 19.77 -12.61
C ASP A 298 -22.12 19.69 -14.11
N GLY A 299 -21.85 18.49 -14.63
CA GLY A 299 -21.45 18.25 -16.00
C GLY A 299 -22.40 17.34 -16.78
N GLU A 300 -21.94 16.88 -17.91
CA GLU A 300 -22.64 15.91 -18.76
C GLU A 300 -22.42 14.47 -18.29
N LEU A 301 -23.35 13.59 -18.64
CA LEU A 301 -23.22 12.15 -18.58
C LEU A 301 -23.15 11.60 -20.00
N ALA A 302 -22.03 11.03 -20.38
CA ALA A 302 -21.83 10.41 -21.68
C ALA A 302 -21.56 8.90 -21.52
N ILE A 303 -22.35 8.07 -22.18
CA ILE A 303 -22.22 6.62 -22.21
C ILE A 303 -22.10 6.20 -23.68
N SER A 304 -21.05 5.45 -24.02
CA SER A 304 -20.83 4.90 -25.36
C SER A 304 -20.37 3.45 -25.27
N LEU A 305 -21.26 2.52 -25.61
CA LEU A 305 -21.06 1.07 -25.45
C LEU A 305 -21.27 0.37 -26.77
N GLY A 306 -20.37 -0.59 -27.08
CA GLY A 306 -20.56 -1.49 -28.21
C GLY A 306 -21.66 -2.53 -28.00
N GLY A 307 -22.07 -2.78 -26.76
CA GLY A 307 -23.07 -3.78 -26.36
C GLY A 307 -24.20 -3.18 -25.55
N ALA A 308 -24.70 -3.94 -24.56
CA ALA A 308 -25.89 -3.60 -23.80
C ALA A 308 -25.61 -2.63 -22.65
N LEU A 309 -26.57 -1.72 -22.43
CA LEU A 309 -26.75 -0.99 -21.17
C LEU A 309 -27.95 -1.60 -20.44
N ASP A 310 -27.69 -2.21 -19.29
CA ASP A 310 -28.72 -2.69 -18.40
C ASP A 310 -28.89 -1.70 -17.23
N ASN A 311 -30.07 -1.08 -17.14
CA ASN A 311 -30.44 -0.08 -16.13
C ASN A 311 -31.77 -0.45 -15.45
N HIS A 312 -32.19 -1.75 -15.51
CA HIS A 312 -33.44 -2.20 -14.93
C HIS A 312 -33.42 -2.19 -13.39
N GLY A 313 -34.58 -2.38 -12.77
CA GLY A 313 -34.65 -2.56 -11.32
C GLY A 313 -34.13 -1.36 -10.52
N GLN A 314 -34.64 -0.16 -10.83
CA GLN A 314 -34.30 1.10 -10.15
C GLN A 314 -32.90 1.64 -10.46
N GLY A 315 -32.24 1.23 -11.55
CA GLY A 315 -31.03 1.86 -12.04
C GLY A 315 -31.23 3.34 -12.34
N ALA A 316 -30.27 4.20 -11.99
CA ALA A 316 -30.39 5.65 -12.14
C ALA A 316 -29.24 6.23 -12.97
N LEU A 317 -29.59 7.02 -13.99
CA LEU A 317 -28.68 7.82 -14.80
C LEU A 317 -29.02 9.30 -14.58
N VAL A 318 -28.15 10.05 -13.89
CA VAL A 318 -28.45 11.40 -13.42
C VAL A 318 -27.38 12.38 -13.86
N SER A 319 -27.78 13.49 -14.49
CA SER A 319 -26.87 14.61 -14.72
C SER A 319 -27.64 15.95 -14.66
N LYS A 320 -26.91 17.01 -14.32
CA LYS A 320 -27.43 18.37 -14.45
C LYS A 320 -27.23 18.90 -15.89
N GLY A 321 -26.16 18.48 -16.53
CA GLY A 321 -25.89 18.76 -17.92
C GLY A 321 -26.57 17.79 -18.87
N ALA A 322 -26.15 17.80 -20.13
CA ALA A 322 -26.68 16.92 -21.16
C ALA A 322 -26.42 15.41 -20.78
N GLN A 323 -27.35 14.58 -21.21
CA GLN A 323 -27.13 13.11 -21.21
C GLN A 323 -27.04 12.65 -22.66
N ARG A 324 -26.01 11.88 -22.95
CA ARG A 324 -25.85 11.20 -24.23
C ARG A 324 -25.59 9.71 -23.97
N ILE A 325 -26.43 8.88 -24.55
CA ILE A 325 -26.34 7.43 -24.42
C ILE A 325 -26.32 6.83 -25.83
N ASP A 326 -25.28 6.06 -26.11
CA ASP A 326 -25.09 5.30 -27.32
C ASP A 326 -24.77 3.86 -26.91
N ALA A 327 -25.66 2.91 -27.24
CA ALA A 327 -25.54 1.51 -26.87
C ALA A 327 -26.27 0.62 -27.88
N ALA A 328 -25.85 -0.62 -28.03
CA ALA A 328 -26.54 -1.56 -28.91
C ALA A 328 -27.96 -1.91 -28.42
N SER A 329 -28.17 -1.92 -27.12
CA SER A 329 -29.50 -2.09 -26.47
C SER A 329 -29.53 -1.39 -25.11
N LEU A 330 -30.72 -0.99 -24.68
CA LEU A 330 -30.98 -0.43 -23.36
C LEU A 330 -32.19 -1.14 -22.74
N ASP A 331 -31.98 -1.75 -21.56
CA ASP A 331 -33.06 -2.16 -20.68
C ASP A 331 -33.21 -1.15 -19.53
N ASN A 332 -34.38 -0.54 -19.41
CA ASN A 332 -34.73 0.42 -18.35
C ASN A 332 -36.05 0.05 -17.67
N ALA A 333 -36.40 -1.24 -17.65
CA ALA A 333 -37.62 -1.73 -17.00
C ALA A 333 -37.54 -1.61 -15.48
N GLN A 334 -38.70 -1.47 -14.82
CA GLN A 334 -38.79 -1.43 -13.35
C GLN A 334 -38.97 -2.83 -12.77
#